data_6ef9ec11e90948abc89c0153097c6d60
#
_entry.id   6ef9ec11e90948abc89c0153097c6d60
#
_cell.length_a   1.000
_cell.length_b   1.000
_cell.length_c   1.000
_cell.angle_alpha   90.00
_cell.angle_beta   90.00
_cell.angle_gamma   90.00
#
_symmetry.space_group_name_H-M   'P 1'
#
loop_
_entity.id
_entity.type
_entity.pdbx_description
1 polymer ?
#
loop_
_entity_poly.entity_id
_entity_poly.type
_entity_poly.pdbx_seq_one_letter_code
_entity_poly.pdbx_strand_id
1 'polypeptide(L)'
;MKKVFAALIFFCLSAFSFSQDLPKQRRVNICAPLHSYDMNPHTAAFTAEAQLFTGLYEGLFSYDPVNLAPLPAICSSYKISRDKKRWTFTLRSDAKFSDGTLITAKDVRNSWISLLETPNAPFASLLDCIEGASDFRQGKISAQDVRIDARDDFTVVVHLTEPAGHLPKILCHHAFSIVSENKNAFSGAFALESYDENEILIKKNEFYWDSKNVKIPEIKISLSDDYSENSHKFN
;
A
#
# COMPACT_ATOMS: atom_id res chain seq x y z
N MET A 1 17.63 79.99 28.22
CA MET A 1 17.80 79.55 26.84
C MET A 1 18.56 78.16 26.91
N LYS A 2 17.86 77.06 26.87
CA LYS A 2 18.49 75.75 26.86
C LYS A 2 18.12 75.07 25.54
N LYS A 3 19.14 74.82 24.69
CA LYS A 3 18.99 74.10 23.44
C LYS A 3 18.98 72.61 23.73
N VAL A 4 17.88 71.97 23.33
CA VAL A 4 17.76 70.47 23.40
C VAL A 4 18.20 69.91 22.05
N PHE A 5 19.29 69.12 22.06
CA PHE A 5 19.77 68.39 20.89
C PHE A 5 19.00 67.09 20.84
N ALA A 6 18.19 66.89 19.78
CA ALA A 6 17.53 65.61 19.49
C ALA A 6 18.50 64.79 18.64
N ALA A 7 19.00 63.68 19.20
CA ALA A 7 19.78 62.67 18.46
C ALA A 7 18.83 61.67 17.80
N LEU A 8 18.78 61.68 16.47
CA LEU A 8 18.07 60.69 15.67
C LEU A 8 18.91 59.42 15.58
N ILE A 9 18.51 58.38 16.26
CA ILE A 9 19.12 57.03 16.12
C ILE A 9 18.44 56.35 14.94
N PHE A 10 19.17 56.20 13.83
CA PHE A 10 18.76 55.41 12.69
C PHE A 10 19.02 53.92 13.00
N PHE A 11 17.97 53.18 13.26
CA PHE A 11 18.05 51.73 13.46
C PHE A 11 17.99 51.08 12.07
N CYS A 12 19.13 50.69 11.50
CA CYS A 12 19.20 49.86 10.31
C CYS A 12 18.74 48.45 10.67
N LEU A 13 17.49 48.12 10.41
CA LEU A 13 17.03 46.71 10.35
C LEU A 13 17.67 46.08 9.09
N SER A 14 18.79 45.43 9.26
CA SER A 14 19.27 44.45 8.29
C SER A 14 18.32 43.22 8.33
N ALA A 15 17.43 43.16 7.34
CA ALA A 15 16.64 41.97 7.08
C ALA A 15 17.62 40.82 6.70
N PHE A 16 18.02 40.03 7.66
CA PHE A 16 18.62 38.72 7.38
C PHE A 16 17.52 37.85 6.73
N SER A 17 17.50 37.81 5.41
CA SER A 17 16.79 36.77 4.69
C SER A 17 17.48 35.44 4.99
N PHE A 18 16.97 34.71 5.99
CA PHE A 18 17.25 33.33 6.12
C PHE A 18 16.58 32.63 4.92
N SER A 19 17.33 32.43 3.86
CA SER A 19 17.01 31.42 2.87
C SER A 19 17.07 30.07 3.60
N GLN A 20 15.94 29.58 4.08
CA GLN A 20 15.83 28.17 4.42
C GLN A 20 15.98 27.44 3.10
N ASP A 21 17.19 26.90 2.86
CA ASP A 21 17.36 25.80 1.93
C ASP A 21 16.43 24.67 2.41
N LEU A 22 15.24 24.59 1.82
CA LEU A 22 14.37 23.45 1.99
C LEU A 22 15.22 22.22 1.65
N PRO A 23 15.28 21.20 2.52
CA PRO A 23 16.08 20.02 2.24
C PRO A 23 15.64 19.49 0.89
N LYS A 24 16.60 19.39 -0.05
CA LYS A 24 16.40 18.85 -1.39
C LYS A 24 15.62 17.56 -1.22
N GLN A 25 14.40 17.52 -1.73
CA GLN A 25 13.50 16.36 -1.61
C GLN A 25 14.28 15.13 -2.09
N ARG A 26 14.55 14.19 -1.19
CA ARG A 26 15.40 13.03 -1.49
C ARG A 26 14.58 12.04 -2.32
N ARG A 27 14.58 12.24 -3.63
CA ARG A 27 14.07 11.25 -4.59
C ARG A 27 14.98 10.04 -4.58
N VAL A 28 14.40 8.84 -4.57
CA VAL A 28 15.11 7.60 -4.86
C VAL A 28 14.90 7.26 -6.32
N ASN A 29 15.98 7.01 -7.05
CA ASN A 29 15.94 6.54 -8.42
C ASN A 29 16.23 5.04 -8.46
N ILE A 30 15.41 4.29 -9.16
CA ILE A 30 15.54 2.85 -9.36
C ILE A 30 15.52 2.60 -10.86
N CYS A 31 16.31 1.64 -11.36
CA CYS A 31 16.16 1.12 -12.69
C CYS A 31 15.54 -0.28 -12.62
N ALA A 32 14.58 -0.53 -13.49
CA ALA A 32 13.94 -1.82 -13.65
C ALA A 32 13.95 -2.23 -15.14
N PRO A 33 13.89 -3.54 -15.45
CA PRO A 33 13.73 -4.01 -16.81
C PRO A 33 12.47 -3.42 -17.45
N LEU A 34 12.51 -3.25 -18.76
CA LEU A 34 11.35 -2.82 -19.54
C LEU A 34 10.23 -3.86 -19.38
N HIS A 35 9.09 -3.42 -18.90
CA HIS A 35 7.93 -4.27 -18.64
C HIS A 35 6.65 -3.44 -18.74
N SER A 36 5.61 -4.02 -19.32
CA SER A 36 4.27 -3.42 -19.29
C SER A 36 3.55 -3.82 -18.02
N TYR A 37 3.31 -2.86 -17.15
CA TYR A 37 2.63 -3.08 -15.86
C TYR A 37 1.12 -2.99 -16.03
N ASP A 38 0.42 -4.08 -15.71
CA ASP A 38 -1.01 -4.02 -15.41
C ASP A 38 -1.17 -3.62 -13.94
N MET A 39 -1.57 -2.37 -13.68
CA MET A 39 -1.66 -1.80 -12.32
C MET A 39 -2.73 -2.48 -11.44
N ASN A 40 -2.93 -3.77 -11.66
CA ASN A 40 -3.84 -4.63 -10.89
C ASN A 40 -3.04 -5.66 -10.07
N PRO A 41 -2.99 -5.56 -8.72
CA PRO A 41 -2.22 -6.51 -7.91
C PRO A 41 -2.74 -7.95 -7.98
N HIS A 42 -3.99 -8.17 -8.42
CA HIS A 42 -4.60 -9.49 -8.52
C HIS A 42 -4.09 -10.31 -9.72
N THR A 43 -3.61 -9.63 -10.77
CA THR A 43 -3.10 -10.27 -12.00
C THR A 43 -1.58 -10.35 -12.05
N ALA A 44 -0.89 -9.64 -11.16
CA ALA A 44 0.57 -9.59 -11.12
C ALA A 44 1.21 -10.98 -10.96
N ALA A 45 2.14 -11.29 -11.86
CA ALA A 45 2.86 -12.56 -11.89
C ALA A 45 4.39 -12.38 -11.87
N PHE A 46 4.89 -11.15 -12.10
CA PHE A 46 6.31 -10.86 -12.23
C PHE A 46 6.88 -10.18 -10.98
N THR A 47 8.14 -10.44 -10.68
CA THR A 47 8.83 -9.86 -9.52
C THR A 47 8.85 -8.33 -9.55
N ALA A 48 9.00 -7.72 -10.73
CA ALA A 48 8.99 -6.26 -10.88
C ALA A 48 7.64 -5.65 -10.47
N GLU A 49 6.53 -6.29 -10.87
CA GLU A 49 5.18 -5.90 -10.46
C GLU A 49 5.01 -6.06 -8.94
N ALA A 50 5.42 -7.21 -8.38
CA ALA A 50 5.33 -7.47 -6.95
C ALA A 50 6.07 -6.41 -6.10
N GLN A 51 7.25 -5.96 -6.55
CA GLN A 51 8.02 -4.90 -5.90
C GLN A 51 7.27 -3.57 -5.93
N LEU A 52 6.75 -3.16 -7.10
CA LEU A 52 5.97 -1.94 -7.24
C LEU A 52 4.70 -1.99 -6.37
N PHE A 53 3.97 -3.11 -6.44
CA PHE A 53 2.69 -3.25 -5.74
C PHE A 53 2.83 -3.33 -4.22
N THR A 54 3.97 -3.81 -3.70
CA THR A 54 4.27 -3.72 -2.26
C THR A 54 4.35 -2.26 -1.78
N GLY A 55 4.70 -1.32 -2.65
CA GLY A 55 4.68 0.11 -2.34
C GLY A 55 3.31 0.75 -2.50
N LEU A 56 2.55 0.37 -3.55
CA LEU A 56 1.27 0.97 -3.91
C LEU A 56 0.09 0.40 -3.11
N TYR A 57 0.16 -0.87 -2.72
CA TYR A 57 -0.96 -1.57 -2.07
C TYR A 57 -0.51 -2.23 -0.78
N GLU A 58 -1.40 -2.30 0.19
CA GLU A 58 -1.19 -2.98 1.45
C GLU A 58 -2.34 -3.95 1.75
N GLY A 59 -1.99 -5.08 2.37
CA GLY A 59 -2.95 -6.09 2.82
C GLY A 59 -3.27 -5.97 4.31
N LEU A 60 -3.93 -6.98 4.86
CA LEU A 60 -4.15 -7.07 6.30
C LEU A 60 -2.83 -7.24 7.07
N PHE A 61 -1.84 -7.88 6.43
CA PHE A 61 -0.50 -8.10 6.96
C PHE A 61 0.56 -7.65 5.95
N SER A 62 1.73 -7.29 6.44
CA SER A 62 2.94 -7.03 5.67
C SER A 62 4.08 -7.90 6.18
N TYR A 63 5.15 -8.01 5.40
CA TYR A 63 6.35 -8.73 5.83
C TYR A 63 7.23 -7.86 6.72
N ASP A 64 7.71 -8.43 7.82
CA ASP A 64 8.86 -7.87 8.53
C ASP A 64 10.06 -7.82 7.58
N PRO A 65 10.72 -6.66 7.41
CA PRO A 65 11.80 -6.51 6.43
C PRO A 65 13.07 -7.32 6.75
N VAL A 66 13.20 -7.82 7.98
CA VAL A 66 14.40 -8.54 8.43
C VAL A 66 14.22 -10.05 8.37
N ASN A 67 13.10 -10.54 8.89
CA ASN A 67 12.88 -11.99 9.08
C ASN A 67 11.70 -12.55 8.27
N LEU A 68 11.00 -11.69 7.50
CA LEU A 68 9.83 -12.03 6.69
C LEU A 68 8.66 -12.62 7.49
N ALA A 69 8.61 -12.36 8.80
CA ALA A 69 7.46 -12.71 9.61
C ALA A 69 6.26 -11.81 9.26
N PRO A 70 5.03 -12.31 9.37
CA PRO A 70 3.84 -11.47 9.16
C PRO A 70 3.68 -10.46 10.31
N LEU A 71 3.60 -9.19 9.95
CA LEU A 71 3.28 -8.08 10.84
C LEU A 71 1.88 -7.54 10.51
N PRO A 72 1.06 -7.20 11.53
CA PRO A 72 -0.19 -6.49 11.31
C PRO A 72 0.03 -5.17 10.55
N ALA A 73 -0.71 -4.97 9.45
CA ALA A 73 -0.66 -3.79 8.61
C ALA A 73 -2.00 -3.04 8.67
N ILE A 74 -2.89 -3.12 7.67
CA ILE A 74 -4.25 -2.57 7.76
C ILE A 74 -5.04 -3.23 8.92
N CYS A 75 -4.77 -4.49 9.21
CA CYS A 75 -5.25 -5.14 10.43
C CYS A 75 -4.46 -4.65 11.66
N SER A 76 -5.15 -4.13 12.68
CA SER A 76 -4.53 -3.72 13.95
C SER A 76 -4.37 -4.89 14.92
N SER A 77 -5.31 -5.84 14.91
CA SER A 77 -5.31 -7.03 15.77
C SER A 77 -6.20 -8.13 15.20
N TYR A 78 -6.00 -9.36 15.67
CA TYR A 78 -6.83 -10.48 15.25
C TYR A 78 -7.07 -11.47 16.38
N LYS A 79 -8.15 -12.24 16.24
CA LYS A 79 -8.50 -13.34 17.15
C LYS A 79 -8.77 -14.59 16.34
N ILE A 80 -8.39 -15.74 16.90
CA ILE A 80 -8.59 -17.06 16.30
C ILE A 80 -9.48 -17.86 17.22
N SER A 81 -10.51 -18.54 16.67
CA SER A 81 -11.38 -19.46 17.43
C SER A 81 -10.59 -20.67 17.95
N ARG A 82 -11.18 -21.39 18.91
CA ARG A 82 -10.54 -22.56 19.55
C ARG A 82 -10.24 -23.68 18.55
N ASP A 83 -11.13 -23.87 17.55
CA ASP A 83 -10.98 -24.84 16.47
C ASP A 83 -10.05 -24.37 15.35
N LYS A 84 -9.54 -23.11 15.44
CA LYS A 84 -8.65 -22.43 14.48
C LYS A 84 -9.25 -22.27 13.08
N LYS A 85 -10.56 -22.43 12.91
CA LYS A 85 -11.24 -22.28 11.63
C LYS A 85 -11.89 -20.91 11.43
N ARG A 86 -12.03 -20.07 12.47
CA ARG A 86 -12.58 -18.73 12.36
C ARG A 86 -11.56 -17.70 12.80
N TRP A 87 -11.27 -16.78 11.90
CA TRP A 87 -10.41 -15.64 12.14
C TRP A 87 -11.25 -14.37 12.19
N THR A 88 -11.01 -13.53 13.16
CA THR A 88 -11.65 -12.23 13.28
C THR A 88 -10.56 -11.18 13.26
N PHE A 89 -10.52 -10.37 12.22
CA PHE A 89 -9.57 -9.28 12.04
C PHE A 89 -10.23 -7.96 12.42
N THR A 90 -9.54 -7.16 13.23
CA THR A 90 -9.95 -5.79 13.54
C THR A 90 -9.07 -4.85 12.72
N LEU A 91 -9.66 -4.02 11.88
CA LEU A 91 -8.95 -3.06 11.06
C LEU A 91 -8.55 -1.83 11.88
N ARG A 92 -7.57 -1.08 11.38
CA ARG A 92 -7.27 0.27 11.88
C ARG A 92 -8.40 1.22 11.49
N SER A 93 -8.89 1.98 12.45
CA SER A 93 -9.95 2.98 12.20
C SER A 93 -9.43 4.24 11.46
N ASP A 94 -8.12 4.38 11.33
CA ASP A 94 -7.43 5.49 10.67
C ASP A 94 -6.77 5.09 9.35
N ALA A 95 -6.88 3.81 8.95
CA ALA A 95 -6.38 3.37 7.65
C ALA A 95 -7.20 3.97 6.50
N LYS A 96 -6.50 4.58 5.53
CA LYS A 96 -7.11 5.29 4.41
C LYS A 96 -6.42 4.96 3.10
N PHE A 97 -7.17 5.03 2.03
CA PHE A 97 -6.62 5.11 0.69
C PHE A 97 -5.94 6.48 0.44
N SER A 98 -5.18 6.56 -0.64
CA SER A 98 -4.43 7.77 -1.01
C SER A 98 -5.32 8.97 -1.39
N ASP A 99 -6.60 8.77 -1.64
CA ASP A 99 -7.60 9.82 -1.84
C ASP A 99 -8.25 10.30 -0.52
N GLY A 100 -7.85 9.73 0.61
CA GLY A 100 -8.34 10.08 1.95
C GLY A 100 -9.60 9.32 2.38
N THR A 101 -10.17 8.45 1.55
CA THR A 101 -11.31 7.60 1.92
C THR A 101 -10.89 6.51 2.91
N LEU A 102 -11.75 6.18 3.87
CA LEU A 102 -11.47 5.14 4.86
C LEU A 102 -11.44 3.76 4.21
N ILE A 103 -10.50 2.92 4.66
CA ILE A 103 -10.47 1.50 4.32
C ILE A 103 -11.36 0.75 5.30
N THR A 104 -12.35 0.05 4.78
CA THR A 104 -13.36 -0.66 5.56
C THR A 104 -13.29 -2.17 5.39
N ALA A 105 -14.00 -2.89 6.24
CA ALA A 105 -14.17 -4.35 6.12
C ALA A 105 -14.85 -4.76 4.79
N LYS A 106 -15.70 -3.86 4.24
CA LYS A 106 -16.31 -4.06 2.92
C LYS A 106 -15.24 -4.04 1.81
N ASP A 107 -14.26 -3.15 1.90
CA ASP A 107 -13.17 -3.06 0.92
C ASP A 107 -12.31 -4.32 0.96
N VAL A 108 -12.01 -4.85 2.15
CA VAL A 108 -11.31 -6.14 2.31
C VAL A 108 -12.07 -7.26 1.61
N ARG A 109 -13.37 -7.38 1.90
CA ARG A 109 -14.22 -8.39 1.29
C ARG A 109 -14.28 -8.25 -0.22
N ASN A 110 -14.51 -7.05 -0.72
CA ASN A 110 -14.63 -6.77 -2.16
C ASN A 110 -13.31 -7.08 -2.88
N SER A 111 -12.16 -6.71 -2.30
CA SER A 111 -10.84 -7.00 -2.87
C SER A 111 -10.61 -8.51 -3.03
N TRP A 112 -10.93 -9.29 -2.00
CA TRP A 112 -10.71 -10.73 -2.07
C TRP A 112 -11.72 -11.45 -2.95
N ILE A 113 -12.98 -10.99 -3.00
CA ILE A 113 -13.97 -11.49 -3.95
C ILE A 113 -13.54 -11.18 -5.39
N SER A 114 -13.06 -9.94 -5.65
CA SER A 114 -12.54 -9.56 -6.97
C SER A 114 -11.34 -10.41 -7.38
N LEU A 115 -10.41 -10.71 -6.45
CA LEU A 115 -9.31 -11.63 -6.72
C LEU A 115 -9.81 -13.04 -7.10
N LEU A 116 -10.77 -13.59 -6.34
CA LEU A 116 -11.33 -14.92 -6.59
C LEU A 116 -12.11 -14.99 -7.91
N GLU A 117 -12.71 -13.88 -8.33
CA GLU A 117 -13.47 -13.76 -9.58
C GLU A 117 -12.56 -13.54 -10.81
N THR A 118 -11.33 -13.03 -10.58
CA THR A 118 -10.40 -12.69 -11.66
C THR A 118 -9.93 -13.97 -12.37
N PRO A 119 -10.21 -14.12 -13.70
CA PRO A 119 -9.79 -15.30 -14.44
C PRO A 119 -8.25 -15.44 -14.45
N ASN A 120 -7.77 -16.64 -14.20
CA ASN A 120 -6.34 -16.97 -14.20
C ASN A 120 -5.48 -16.15 -13.22
N ALA A 121 -6.07 -15.55 -12.18
CA ALA A 121 -5.31 -14.86 -11.14
C ALA A 121 -4.31 -15.84 -10.49
N PRO A 122 -2.98 -15.55 -10.55
CA PRO A 122 -1.95 -16.54 -10.21
C PRO A 122 -2.03 -17.07 -8.79
N PHE A 123 -2.50 -16.25 -7.86
CA PHE A 123 -2.48 -16.54 -6.42
C PHE A 123 -3.88 -16.72 -5.81
N ALA A 124 -4.96 -16.62 -6.59
CA ALA A 124 -6.32 -16.72 -6.07
C ALA A 124 -6.58 -18.04 -5.32
N SER A 125 -5.97 -19.16 -5.78
CA SER A 125 -6.13 -20.48 -5.13
C SER A 125 -5.57 -20.56 -3.71
N LEU A 126 -4.71 -19.63 -3.30
CA LEU A 126 -4.23 -19.58 -1.91
C LEU A 126 -5.33 -19.18 -0.92
N LEU A 127 -6.44 -18.60 -1.39
CA LEU A 127 -7.64 -18.34 -0.58
C LEU A 127 -8.64 -19.52 -0.59
N ASP A 128 -8.36 -20.63 -1.27
CA ASP A 128 -9.27 -21.81 -1.30
C ASP A 128 -9.43 -22.45 0.10
N CYS A 129 -8.58 -22.10 1.06
CA CYS A 129 -8.78 -22.44 2.46
C CYS A 129 -10.00 -21.74 3.10
N ILE A 130 -10.52 -20.66 2.49
CA ILE A 130 -11.74 -19.96 2.93
C ILE A 130 -12.96 -20.78 2.45
N GLU A 131 -13.91 -20.97 3.35
CA GLU A 131 -15.16 -21.67 3.07
C GLU A 131 -15.91 -21.01 1.91
N GLY A 132 -16.21 -21.76 0.85
CA GLY A 132 -16.88 -21.31 -0.36
C GLY A 132 -15.95 -20.72 -1.43
N ALA A 133 -14.70 -20.36 -1.14
CA ALA A 133 -13.82 -19.68 -2.10
C ALA A 133 -13.52 -20.53 -3.35
N SER A 134 -13.20 -21.82 -3.16
CA SER A 134 -12.94 -22.74 -4.27
C SER A 134 -14.17 -22.95 -5.16
N ASP A 135 -15.35 -23.13 -4.56
CA ASP A 135 -16.59 -23.33 -5.31
C ASP A 135 -17.02 -22.06 -6.04
N PHE A 136 -16.79 -20.89 -5.46
CA PHE A 136 -17.04 -19.60 -6.12
C PHE A 136 -16.13 -19.44 -7.36
N ARG A 137 -14.84 -19.70 -7.25
CA ARG A 137 -13.89 -19.66 -8.38
C ARG A 137 -14.27 -20.62 -9.51
N GLN A 138 -14.95 -21.72 -9.19
CA GLN A 138 -15.44 -22.69 -10.15
C GLN A 138 -16.85 -22.36 -10.69
N GLY A 139 -17.43 -21.23 -10.29
CA GLY A 139 -18.76 -20.78 -10.72
C GLY A 139 -19.92 -21.59 -10.16
N LYS A 140 -19.72 -22.37 -9.08
CA LYS A 140 -20.75 -23.23 -8.49
C LYS A 140 -21.67 -22.50 -7.50
N ILE A 141 -21.17 -21.44 -6.87
CA ILE A 141 -21.87 -20.64 -5.87
C ILE A 141 -21.67 -19.15 -6.15
N SER A 142 -22.44 -18.32 -5.47
CA SER A 142 -22.34 -16.85 -5.60
C SER A 142 -21.30 -16.26 -4.65
N ALA A 143 -20.87 -15.02 -4.89
CA ALA A 143 -19.95 -14.28 -4.03
C ALA A 143 -20.47 -14.11 -2.59
N GLN A 144 -21.79 -14.15 -2.39
CA GLN A 144 -22.43 -14.02 -1.07
C GLN A 144 -22.23 -15.25 -0.20
N ASP A 145 -21.99 -16.39 -0.83
CA ASP A 145 -21.79 -17.67 -0.14
C ASP A 145 -20.33 -17.89 0.30
N VAL A 146 -19.39 -17.05 -0.18
CA VAL A 146 -18.00 -17.05 0.28
C VAL A 146 -17.92 -16.44 1.67
N ARG A 147 -17.37 -17.19 2.61
CA ARG A 147 -17.40 -16.88 4.05
C ARG A 147 -16.33 -15.86 4.46
N ILE A 148 -16.43 -14.68 3.86
CA ILE A 148 -15.70 -13.45 4.20
C ILE A 148 -16.73 -12.43 4.63
N ASP A 149 -16.94 -12.25 5.92
CA ASP A 149 -18.03 -11.47 6.47
C ASP A 149 -17.53 -10.10 6.95
N ALA A 150 -17.94 -9.01 6.30
CA ALA A 150 -17.78 -7.64 6.82
C ALA A 150 -18.90 -7.37 7.84
N ARG A 151 -18.59 -7.53 9.14
CA ARG A 151 -19.60 -7.41 10.22
C ARG A 151 -20.01 -5.99 10.52
N ASP A 152 -19.02 -5.11 10.47
CA ASP A 152 -19.12 -3.67 10.63
C ASP A 152 -17.99 -3.04 9.84
N ASP A 153 -17.81 -1.73 9.91
CA ASP A 153 -16.82 -1.02 9.12
C ASP A 153 -15.37 -1.48 9.38
N PHE A 154 -15.07 -2.03 10.55
CA PHE A 154 -13.70 -2.37 10.96
C PHE A 154 -13.51 -3.83 11.40
N THR A 155 -14.51 -4.68 11.19
CA THR A 155 -14.43 -6.09 11.60
C THR A 155 -14.68 -7.03 10.42
N VAL A 156 -13.63 -7.77 10.03
CA VAL A 156 -13.71 -8.84 9.03
C VAL A 156 -13.66 -10.20 9.73
N VAL A 157 -14.60 -11.08 9.42
CA VAL A 157 -14.60 -12.46 9.91
C VAL A 157 -14.46 -13.42 8.73
N VAL A 158 -13.48 -14.31 8.82
CA VAL A 158 -13.20 -15.31 7.80
C VAL A 158 -13.39 -16.71 8.39
N HIS A 159 -14.13 -17.54 7.69
CA HIS A 159 -14.32 -18.94 8.05
C HIS A 159 -13.50 -19.83 7.11
N LEU A 160 -12.76 -20.77 7.68
CA LEU A 160 -11.89 -21.68 6.96
C LEU A 160 -12.47 -23.08 6.93
N THR A 161 -12.24 -23.77 5.83
CA THR A 161 -12.59 -25.20 5.70
C THR A 161 -11.78 -26.06 6.68
N GLU A 162 -10.48 -25.73 6.83
CA GLU A 162 -9.55 -26.42 7.74
C GLU A 162 -8.70 -25.39 8.52
N PRO A 163 -8.11 -25.79 9.68
CA PRO A 163 -7.23 -24.92 10.42
C PRO A 163 -6.01 -24.49 9.60
N ALA A 164 -5.81 -23.19 9.38
CA ALA A 164 -4.69 -22.65 8.60
C ALA A 164 -3.89 -21.61 9.42
N GLY A 165 -2.96 -22.08 10.25
CA GLY A 165 -2.10 -21.19 11.05
C GLY A 165 -1.14 -20.33 10.21
N HIS A 166 -0.95 -20.63 8.94
CA HIS A 166 -0.12 -19.88 8.00
C HIS A 166 -0.87 -18.77 7.26
N LEU A 167 -2.18 -18.60 7.51
CA LEU A 167 -3.00 -17.55 6.86
C LEU A 167 -2.38 -16.15 6.91
N PRO A 168 -1.80 -15.66 8.02
CA PRO A 168 -1.15 -14.35 8.03
C PRO A 168 0.02 -14.24 7.04
N LYS A 169 0.78 -15.31 6.81
CA LYS A 169 1.86 -15.32 5.81
C LYS A 169 1.33 -15.19 4.39
N ILE A 170 0.23 -15.87 4.08
CA ILE A 170 -0.45 -15.73 2.78
C ILE A 170 -0.88 -14.27 2.61
N LEU A 171 -1.53 -13.69 3.60
CA LEU A 171 -2.10 -12.35 3.56
C LEU A 171 -1.05 -11.20 3.54
N CYS A 172 0.24 -11.50 3.65
CA CYS A 172 1.32 -10.54 3.38
C CYS A 172 1.58 -10.33 1.89
N HIS A 173 1.16 -11.25 1.02
CA HIS A 173 1.46 -11.18 -0.40
C HIS A 173 0.61 -10.10 -1.09
N HIS A 174 1.20 -9.35 -2.03
CA HIS A 174 0.56 -8.23 -2.72
C HIS A 174 -0.78 -8.58 -3.39
N ALA A 175 -0.94 -9.82 -3.85
CA ALA A 175 -2.20 -10.28 -4.45
C ALA A 175 -3.40 -10.22 -3.50
N PHE A 176 -3.18 -10.19 -2.18
CA PHE A 176 -4.23 -10.09 -1.15
C PHE A 176 -4.37 -8.68 -0.57
N SER A 177 -3.76 -7.71 -1.23
CA SER A 177 -3.87 -6.29 -0.85
C SER A 177 -5.29 -5.77 -1.01
N ILE A 178 -5.58 -4.71 -0.27
CA ILE A 178 -6.89 -4.06 -0.31
C ILE A 178 -6.88 -3.02 -1.44
N VAL A 179 -7.81 -3.18 -2.37
CA VAL A 179 -7.94 -2.35 -3.57
C VAL A 179 -9.21 -1.51 -3.47
N SER A 180 -9.11 -0.23 -3.82
CA SER A 180 -10.25 0.67 -3.90
C SER A 180 -11.09 0.41 -5.16
N GLU A 181 -12.40 0.67 -5.09
CA GLU A 181 -13.24 0.79 -6.29
C GLU A 181 -12.77 1.96 -7.19
N ASN A 182 -12.20 3.02 -6.58
CA ASN A 182 -11.48 4.07 -7.30
C ASN A 182 -10.07 3.57 -7.67
N LYS A 183 -9.85 3.22 -8.94
CA LYS A 183 -8.58 2.68 -9.45
C LYS A 183 -7.37 3.62 -9.27
N ASN A 184 -7.59 4.89 -8.96
CA ASN A 184 -6.53 5.87 -8.69
C ASN A 184 -6.27 6.07 -7.19
N ALA A 185 -6.88 5.26 -6.34
CA ALA A 185 -6.69 5.30 -4.89
C ALA A 185 -5.96 4.04 -4.41
N PHE A 186 -4.86 4.23 -3.72
CA PHE A 186 -3.92 3.20 -3.32
C PHE A 186 -3.92 3.03 -1.80
N SER A 187 -3.83 1.79 -1.33
CA SER A 187 -3.85 1.48 0.11
C SER A 187 -2.47 1.47 0.77
N GLY A 188 -1.39 1.50 -0.03
CA GLY A 188 -0.01 1.39 0.45
C GLY A 188 0.66 2.69 0.83
N ALA A 189 1.94 2.59 1.14
CA ALA A 189 2.79 3.71 1.58
C ALA A 189 3.02 4.76 0.48
N PHE A 190 2.83 4.40 -0.78
CA PHE A 190 2.97 5.27 -1.95
C PHE A 190 1.70 5.24 -2.79
N ALA A 191 1.54 6.29 -3.60
CA ALA A 191 0.51 6.40 -4.63
C ALA A 191 1.17 6.63 -5.99
N LEU A 192 0.55 6.11 -7.05
CA LEU A 192 1.00 6.33 -8.41
C LEU A 192 0.74 7.79 -8.80
N GLU A 193 1.78 8.49 -9.25
CA GLU A 193 1.69 9.84 -9.79
C GLU A 193 1.61 9.82 -11.31
N SER A 194 2.51 9.05 -11.96
CA SER A 194 2.51 8.85 -13.40
C SER A 194 3.11 7.50 -13.79
N TYR A 195 2.68 6.99 -14.92
CA TYR A 195 3.23 5.81 -15.55
C TYR A 195 3.17 5.95 -17.08
N ASP A 196 4.31 5.75 -17.72
CA ASP A 196 4.44 5.62 -19.16
C ASP A 196 5.40 4.46 -19.52
N GLU A 197 5.71 4.29 -20.81
CA GLU A 197 6.58 3.20 -21.29
C GLU A 197 8.02 3.25 -20.79
N ASN A 198 8.49 4.40 -20.30
CA ASN A 198 9.88 4.63 -19.89
C ASN A 198 10.03 4.84 -18.39
N GLU A 199 8.94 5.20 -17.69
CA GLU A 199 9.05 5.68 -16.32
C GLU A 199 7.78 5.39 -15.49
N ILE A 200 8.01 5.05 -14.22
CA ILE A 200 6.97 5.06 -13.18
C ILE A 200 7.39 6.03 -12.11
N LEU A 201 6.51 6.96 -11.75
CA LEU A 201 6.70 7.87 -10.65
C LEU A 201 5.67 7.57 -9.56
N ILE A 202 6.16 7.27 -8.36
CA ILE A 202 5.31 7.08 -7.19
C ILE A 202 5.70 8.08 -6.11
N LYS A 203 4.70 8.63 -5.42
CA LYS A 203 4.86 9.58 -4.33
C LYS A 203 4.33 9.02 -3.02
N LYS A 204 4.93 9.47 -1.94
CA LYS A 204 4.47 9.15 -0.60
C LYS A 204 2.97 9.43 -0.47
N ASN A 205 2.24 8.44 0.06
CA ASN A 205 0.84 8.57 0.43
C ASN A 205 0.74 9.24 1.80
N GLU A 206 0.34 10.50 1.84
CA GLU A 206 0.21 11.25 3.10
C GLU A 206 -0.94 10.75 3.99
N PHE A 207 -1.91 10.04 3.42
CA PHE A 207 -3.02 9.42 4.14
C PHE A 207 -2.72 8.01 4.65
N TYR A 208 -1.54 7.45 4.29
CA TYR A 208 -1.13 6.13 4.79
C TYR A 208 -1.05 6.12 6.31
N TRP A 209 -1.63 5.10 6.96
CA TRP A 209 -1.73 5.04 8.42
C TRP A 209 -0.37 5.16 9.14
N ASP A 210 0.71 4.70 8.51
CA ASP A 210 2.08 4.80 9.04
C ASP A 210 2.94 5.82 8.27
N SER A 211 2.33 6.83 7.66
CA SER A 211 3.02 7.84 6.84
C SER A 211 4.18 8.54 7.56
N LYS A 212 4.11 8.66 8.90
CA LYS A 212 5.17 9.26 9.71
C LYS A 212 6.50 8.50 9.62
N ASN A 213 6.46 7.19 9.37
CA ASN A 213 7.63 6.33 9.22
C ASN A 213 8.11 6.23 7.78
N VAL A 214 7.32 6.61 6.79
CA VAL A 214 7.74 6.71 5.39
C VAL A 214 8.63 7.95 5.21
N LYS A 215 9.95 7.74 5.03
CA LYS A 215 10.95 8.80 4.95
C LYS A 215 11.31 9.20 3.52
N ILE A 216 10.95 8.38 2.54
CA ILE A 216 11.19 8.62 1.12
C ILE A 216 9.95 9.35 0.57
N PRO A 217 10.07 10.58 0.06
CA PRO A 217 8.93 11.31 -0.44
C PRO A 217 8.52 10.89 -1.85
N GLU A 218 9.47 10.41 -2.65
CA GLU A 218 9.25 10.11 -4.06
C GLU A 218 10.21 9.02 -4.55
N ILE A 219 9.72 8.10 -5.36
CA ILE A 219 10.51 7.06 -6.03
C ILE A 219 10.23 7.17 -7.53
N LYS A 220 11.30 7.33 -8.30
CA LYS A 220 11.29 7.27 -9.75
C LYS A 220 11.86 5.92 -10.18
N ILE A 221 11.11 5.16 -10.98
CA ILE A 221 11.53 3.90 -11.55
C ILE A 221 11.69 4.12 -13.06
N SER A 222 12.93 4.12 -13.56
CA SER A 222 13.22 4.17 -14.97
C SER A 222 13.18 2.76 -15.55
N LEU A 223 12.43 2.59 -16.64
CA LEU A 223 12.26 1.31 -17.32
C LEU A 223 13.21 1.24 -18.52
N SER A 224 14.16 0.32 -18.52
CA SER A 224 15.11 0.17 -19.61
C SER A 224 15.80 -1.18 -19.55
N ASP A 225 16.00 -1.80 -20.73
CA ASP A 225 16.79 -3.01 -20.89
C ASP A 225 18.27 -2.69 -21.22
N ASP A 226 18.63 -1.41 -21.35
CA ASP A 226 20.03 -0.98 -21.55
C ASP A 226 20.73 -0.80 -20.20
N TYR A 227 21.48 -1.83 -19.79
CA TYR A 227 22.24 -1.84 -18.55
C TYR A 227 23.38 -0.81 -18.53
N SER A 228 23.91 -0.41 -19.69
CA SER A 228 24.98 0.60 -19.79
C SER A 228 24.42 2.00 -19.52
N GLU A 229 23.28 2.33 -20.10
CA GLU A 229 22.57 3.58 -19.85
C GLU A 229 22.14 3.68 -18.37
N ASN A 230 21.66 2.56 -17.82
CA ASN A 230 21.25 2.49 -16.42
C ASN A 230 22.41 2.80 -15.45
N SER A 231 23.64 2.36 -15.75
CA SER A 231 24.80 2.64 -14.91
C SER A 231 25.16 4.13 -14.87
N HIS A 232 24.91 4.88 -15.94
CA HIS A 232 25.16 6.32 -16.01
C HIS A 232 24.13 7.17 -15.26
N LYS A 233 22.92 6.64 -15.04
CA LYS A 233 21.85 7.36 -14.31
C LYS A 233 22.05 7.36 -12.79
N PHE A 234 22.98 6.54 -12.27
CA PHE A 234 23.30 6.41 -10.84
C PHE A 234 24.55 7.20 -10.38
N ASN A 235 25.29 7.84 -11.29
CA ASN A 235 26.51 8.62 -10.97
C ASN A 235 26.24 10.12 -10.86
#